data_21d9b3f1422bb3e26531bdff2e583e0f
#
_entry.id   21d9b3f1422bb3e26531bdff2e583e0f
#
_cell.length_a   1.000
_cell.length_b   1.000
_cell.length_c   1.000
_cell.angle_alpha   90.00
_cell.angle_beta   90.00
_cell.angle_gamma   90.00
#
_symmetry.space_group_name_H-M   'P 1'
#
loop_
_entity.id
_entity.type
_entity.pdbx_description
1 polymer ?
#
loop_
_entity_poly.entity_id
_entity_poly.type
_entity_poly.pdbx_seq_one_letter_code
_entity_poly.pdbx_strand_id
1 'polypeptide(L)'
;MKRALTAVFLIALAYGVSAAGVIRVPDDACSITAALLLAAPYDTILVAPGTYHVNLEWPAKDGLKLLSEAGPGVTILDGSGDVQVIGIYTKVDTTTVIRGFTIRNGHAEGQ
;
A
#
# COMPACT_ATOMS: atom_id res chain seq x y z
N MET A 1 -22.18 3.58 -24.45
CA MET A 1 -22.72 3.60 -23.12
C MET A 1 -21.67 3.44 -22.08
N LYS A 2 -21.06 2.28 -21.98
CA LYS A 2 -20.01 2.10 -20.98
C LYS A 2 -18.84 3.00 -21.22
N ARG A 3 -18.52 3.26 -22.46
CA ARG A 3 -17.41 4.14 -22.82
C ARG A 3 -17.68 5.58 -22.44
N ALA A 4 -18.92 6.00 -22.54
CA ALA A 4 -19.26 7.34 -22.13
C ALA A 4 -19.04 7.53 -20.63
N LEU A 5 -19.39 6.53 -19.83
CA LEU A 5 -19.13 6.57 -18.42
C LEU A 5 -17.64 6.68 -18.12
N THR A 6 -16.84 5.89 -18.81
CA THR A 6 -15.38 5.91 -18.62
C THR A 6 -14.83 7.28 -18.98
N ALA A 7 -15.31 7.89 -20.03
CA ALA A 7 -14.85 9.21 -20.43
C ALA A 7 -15.20 10.26 -19.38
N VAL A 8 -16.38 10.18 -18.79
CA VAL A 8 -16.78 11.12 -17.73
C VAL A 8 -15.85 10.97 -16.52
N PHE A 9 -15.52 9.75 -16.16
CA PHE A 9 -14.63 9.50 -15.05
C PHE A 9 -13.26 10.09 -15.31
N LEU A 10 -12.72 9.93 -16.50
CA LEU A 10 -11.43 10.51 -16.86
C LEU A 10 -11.45 12.02 -16.83
N ILE A 11 -12.54 12.62 -17.23
CA ILE A 11 -12.68 14.08 -17.20
C ILE A 11 -12.61 14.58 -15.76
N ALA A 12 -13.24 13.87 -14.84
CA ALA A 12 -13.18 14.24 -13.42
C ALA A 12 -11.75 14.25 -12.92
N LEU A 13 -10.95 13.27 -13.33
CA LEU A 13 -9.55 13.23 -12.94
C LEU A 13 -8.75 14.37 -13.57
N ALA A 14 -9.09 14.73 -14.81
CA ALA A 14 -8.39 15.80 -15.51
C ALA A 14 -8.57 17.16 -14.84
N TYR A 15 -9.62 17.35 -14.10
CA TYR A 15 -9.82 18.59 -13.36
C TYR A 15 -9.08 18.65 -12.03
N GLY A 16 -8.27 17.65 -11.76
CA GLY A 16 -7.48 17.65 -10.56
C GLY A 16 -8.27 17.38 -9.29
N VAL A 17 -9.50 16.98 -9.42
CA VAL A 17 -10.28 16.55 -8.28
C VAL A 17 -9.84 15.14 -7.97
N SER A 18 -8.88 15.03 -7.06
CA SER A 18 -8.43 13.70 -6.65
C SER A 18 -8.90 13.45 -5.26
N ALA A 19 -9.95 12.69 -5.16
CA ALA A 19 -10.30 12.08 -3.89
C ALA A 19 -9.27 11.00 -3.62
N ALA A 20 -8.86 10.88 -2.38
CA ALA A 20 -8.01 9.78 -1.98
C ALA A 20 -8.70 8.47 -2.34
N GLY A 21 -7.98 7.58 -2.97
CA GLY A 21 -8.54 6.31 -3.42
C GLY A 21 -8.18 5.17 -2.50
N VAL A 22 -8.79 4.03 -2.76
CA VAL A 22 -8.50 2.78 -2.06
C VAL A 22 -8.02 1.77 -3.08
N ILE A 23 -6.85 1.19 -2.84
CA ILE A 23 -6.31 0.12 -3.66
C ILE A 23 -6.37 -1.15 -2.82
N ARG A 24 -7.08 -2.15 -3.29
CA ARG A 24 -7.22 -3.40 -2.57
C ARG A 24 -6.19 -4.40 -3.06
N VAL A 25 -5.58 -5.12 -2.14
CA VAL A 25 -4.64 -6.19 -2.44
C VAL A 25 -5.26 -7.49 -1.97
N PRO A 26 -5.35 -8.50 -2.81
CA PRO A 26 -4.80 -8.60 -4.17
C PRO A 26 -5.78 -8.24 -5.29
N ASP A 27 -6.93 -7.64 -4.98
CA ASP A 27 -7.98 -7.45 -5.97
C ASP A 27 -7.63 -6.39 -7.01
N ASP A 28 -7.17 -5.22 -6.56
CA ASP A 28 -6.85 -4.11 -7.46
C ASP A 28 -5.39 -4.10 -7.86
N ALA A 29 -4.53 -4.63 -7.01
CA ALA A 29 -3.10 -4.77 -7.29
C ALA A 29 -2.68 -6.16 -6.83
N CYS A 30 -1.86 -6.84 -7.61
CA CYS A 30 -1.51 -8.22 -7.33
C CYS A 30 -0.58 -8.39 -6.13
N SER A 31 0.05 -7.30 -5.68
CA SER A 31 0.95 -7.35 -4.53
C SER A 31 0.95 -6.01 -3.81
N ILE A 32 1.44 -6.02 -2.59
CA ILE A 32 1.57 -4.77 -1.82
C ILE A 32 2.60 -3.86 -2.50
N THR A 33 3.69 -4.41 -3.02
CA THR A 33 4.68 -3.63 -3.76
C THR A 33 4.05 -2.92 -4.95
N ALA A 34 3.24 -3.63 -5.73
CA ALA A 34 2.56 -3.03 -6.86
C ALA A 34 1.61 -1.93 -6.42
N ALA A 35 0.90 -2.15 -5.32
CA ALA A 35 -0.02 -1.15 -4.79
C ALA A 35 0.73 0.13 -4.37
N LEU A 36 1.87 -0.02 -3.72
CA LEU A 36 2.67 1.14 -3.31
C LEU A 36 3.15 1.94 -4.52
N LEU A 37 3.49 1.27 -5.60
CA LEU A 37 3.92 1.95 -6.83
C LEU A 37 2.77 2.66 -7.53
N LEU A 38 1.59 2.08 -7.49
CA LEU A 38 0.42 2.63 -8.17
C LEU A 38 -0.24 3.76 -7.38
N ALA A 39 -0.07 3.79 -6.08
CA ALA A 39 -0.80 4.73 -5.22
C ALA A 39 -0.40 6.16 -5.49
N ALA A 40 -1.38 7.05 -5.44
CA ALA A 40 -1.16 8.49 -5.39
C ALA A 40 -1.02 8.91 -3.93
N PRO A 41 -0.45 10.09 -3.65
CA PRO A 41 -0.42 10.58 -2.27
C PRO A 41 -1.81 10.57 -1.65
N TYR A 42 -1.85 10.21 -0.37
CA TYR A 42 -3.06 10.13 0.46
C TYR A 42 -3.99 8.97 0.13
N ASP A 43 -3.60 8.08 -0.78
CA ASP A 43 -4.36 6.86 -1.02
C ASP A 43 -4.24 5.89 0.14
N THR A 44 -5.20 4.99 0.24
CA THR A 44 -5.22 3.91 1.20
C THR A 44 -5.00 2.59 0.45
N ILE A 45 -4.08 1.77 0.96
CA ILE A 45 -3.88 0.41 0.47
C ILE A 45 -4.48 -0.51 1.51
N LEU A 46 -5.45 -1.28 1.10
CA LEU A 46 -6.21 -2.16 1.99
C LEU A 46 -5.90 -3.61 1.65
N VAL A 47 -5.32 -4.33 2.59
CA VAL A 47 -4.74 -5.64 2.36
C VAL A 47 -5.63 -6.72 2.96
N ALA A 48 -6.03 -7.67 2.13
CA ALA A 48 -6.83 -8.81 2.54
C ALA A 48 -6.02 -9.75 3.45
N PRO A 49 -6.70 -10.58 4.24
CA PRO A 49 -6.00 -11.55 5.08
C PRO A 49 -5.06 -12.45 4.28
N GLY A 50 -3.96 -12.81 4.88
CA GLY A 50 -2.99 -13.70 4.27
C GLY A 50 -1.59 -13.45 4.80
N THR A 51 -0.67 -14.28 4.38
CA THR A 51 0.75 -14.11 4.67
C THR A 51 1.43 -13.63 3.41
N TYR A 52 2.06 -12.47 3.49
CA TYR A 52 2.70 -11.82 2.35
C TYR A 52 4.20 -11.82 2.58
N HIS A 53 4.93 -12.46 1.68
CA HIS A 53 6.39 -12.46 1.73
C HIS A 53 6.86 -11.20 1.02
N VAL A 54 7.43 -10.26 1.78
CA VAL A 54 7.63 -8.91 1.26
C VAL A 54 8.97 -8.32 1.69
N ASN A 55 9.44 -7.45 0.83
CA ASN A 55 10.52 -6.51 1.13
C ASN A 55 10.05 -5.18 0.56
N LEU A 56 9.33 -4.43 1.38
CA LEU A 56 8.68 -3.21 0.93
C LEU A 56 9.61 -2.02 1.04
N GLU A 57 9.71 -1.25 -0.02
CA GLU A 57 10.38 0.03 0.00
C GLU A 57 9.32 1.11 -0.06
N TRP A 58 9.26 1.94 0.98
CA TRP A 58 8.21 2.94 1.08
C TRP A 58 8.46 4.06 0.08
N PRO A 59 7.49 4.38 -0.77
CA PRO A 59 7.69 5.42 -1.78
C PRO A 59 7.67 6.82 -1.18
N ALA A 60 8.24 7.76 -1.89
CA ALA A 60 8.27 9.17 -1.48
C ALA A 60 6.92 9.82 -1.80
N LYS A 61 5.89 9.41 -1.11
CA LYS A 61 4.52 9.91 -1.30
C LYS A 61 3.92 10.17 0.07
N ASP A 62 3.33 11.35 0.23
CA ASP A 62 2.76 11.74 1.51
C ASP A 62 1.44 11.03 1.77
N GLY A 63 1.18 10.77 3.03
CA GLY A 63 -0.14 10.37 3.49
C GLY A 63 -0.61 8.99 3.10
N LEU A 64 0.26 8.14 2.57
CA LEU A 64 -0.13 6.77 2.25
C LEU A 64 -0.51 6.01 3.51
N LYS A 65 -1.58 5.25 3.41
CA LYS A 65 -2.04 4.41 4.50
C LYS A 65 -2.03 2.96 4.04
N LEU A 66 -1.30 2.13 4.76
CA LEU A 66 -1.26 0.69 4.51
C LEU A 66 -1.99 0.02 5.67
N LEU A 67 -3.16 -0.50 5.39
CA LEU A 67 -4.05 -1.04 6.41
C LEU A 67 -4.44 -2.46 6.06
N SER A 68 -4.62 -3.30 7.09
CA SER A 68 -5.19 -4.62 6.87
C SER A 68 -6.71 -4.55 6.98
N GLU A 69 -7.40 -5.42 6.25
CA GLU A 69 -8.85 -5.53 6.35
C GLU A 69 -9.30 -6.20 7.64
N ALA A 70 -8.56 -7.22 8.07
CA ALA A 70 -9.06 -8.13 9.10
C ALA A 70 -8.19 -8.19 10.35
N GLY A 71 -7.16 -7.37 10.43
CA GLY A 71 -6.35 -7.25 11.63
C GLY A 71 -5.11 -8.12 11.62
N PRO A 72 -4.24 -7.94 12.65
CA PRO A 72 -2.90 -8.54 12.65
C PRO A 72 -2.89 -10.05 12.88
N GLY A 73 -3.97 -10.60 13.42
CA GLY A 73 -4.01 -12.04 13.65
C GLY A 73 -4.03 -12.86 12.37
N VAL A 74 -4.49 -12.28 11.28
CA VAL A 74 -4.66 -12.98 10.01
C VAL A 74 -3.98 -12.29 8.84
N THR A 75 -3.29 -11.18 9.05
CA THR A 75 -2.62 -10.43 7.98
C THR A 75 -1.17 -10.22 8.39
N ILE A 76 -0.28 -10.92 7.72
CA ILE A 76 1.11 -11.06 8.15
C ILE A 76 2.04 -10.61 7.04
N LEU A 77 2.99 -9.78 7.38
CA LEU A 77 4.08 -9.38 6.50
C LEU A 77 5.33 -10.11 6.94
N ASP A 78 5.87 -10.95 6.07
CA ASP A 78 6.94 -11.87 6.41
C ASP A 78 8.15 -11.61 5.53
N GLY A 79 9.28 -11.29 6.14
CA GLY A 79 10.54 -11.02 5.43
C GLY A 79 11.34 -12.27 5.10
N SER A 80 10.88 -13.44 5.52
CA SER A 80 11.54 -14.73 5.24
C SER A 80 12.94 -14.83 5.83
N GLY A 81 13.31 -13.95 6.75
CA GLY A 81 14.60 -13.99 7.43
C GLY A 81 15.76 -13.40 6.65
N ASP A 82 15.56 -13.04 5.40
CA ASP A 82 16.65 -12.60 4.53
C ASP A 82 16.67 -11.10 4.28
N VAL A 83 15.55 -10.42 4.45
CA VAL A 83 15.42 -9.03 4.07
C VAL A 83 14.62 -8.26 5.11
N GLN A 84 14.72 -6.94 5.04
CA GLN A 84 13.82 -6.09 5.80
C GLN A 84 12.40 -6.28 5.30
N VAL A 85 11.43 -6.22 6.21
CA VAL A 85 10.04 -6.27 5.80
C VAL A 85 9.63 -4.95 5.17
N ILE A 86 9.95 -3.83 5.83
CA ILE A 86 9.63 -2.49 5.34
C ILE A 86 10.84 -1.60 5.56
N GLY A 87 11.27 -0.92 4.49
CA GLY A 87 12.30 0.10 4.58
C GLY A 87 11.73 1.46 4.19
N ILE A 88 12.02 2.46 5.00
CA ILE A 88 11.60 3.84 4.72
C ILE A 88 12.86 4.69 4.62
N TYR A 89 13.20 5.06 3.40
CA TYR A 89 14.45 5.77 3.12
C TYR A 89 14.22 7.20 2.69
N THR A 90 12.96 7.64 2.64
CA THR A 90 12.59 8.99 2.25
C THR A 90 11.85 9.66 3.37
N LYS A 91 11.70 10.97 3.28
CA LYS A 91 10.87 11.68 4.22
C LYS A 91 9.42 11.30 4.03
N VAL A 92 8.75 11.01 5.12
CA VAL A 92 7.31 10.81 5.15
C VAL A 92 6.73 11.70 6.23
N ASP A 93 5.49 12.11 6.07
CA ASP A 93 4.87 13.00 7.05
C ASP A 93 4.06 12.21 8.09
N THR A 94 3.50 12.93 9.05
CA THR A 94 2.78 12.31 10.16
C THR A 94 1.43 11.73 9.74
N THR A 95 0.99 11.95 8.51
CA THR A 95 -0.26 11.35 8.01
C THR A 95 -0.06 9.96 7.43
N THR A 96 1.20 9.52 7.33
CA THR A 96 1.52 8.16 6.87
C THR A 96 1.18 7.17 7.97
N VAL A 97 0.48 6.10 7.60
CA VAL A 97 0.02 5.10 8.57
C VAL A 97 0.30 3.69 8.04
N ILE A 98 0.83 2.85 8.91
CA ILE A 98 0.94 1.39 8.67
C ILE A 98 0.30 0.74 9.89
N ARG A 99 -0.79 0.00 9.68
CA ARG A 99 -1.54 -0.53 10.81
C ARG A 99 -2.24 -1.83 10.49
N GLY A 100 -2.32 -2.69 11.48
CA GLY A 100 -3.13 -3.89 11.40
C GLY A 100 -2.39 -5.12 10.91
N PHE A 101 -1.07 -5.14 11.00
CA PHE A 101 -0.25 -6.26 10.52
C PHE A 101 0.57 -6.88 11.63
N THR A 102 0.82 -8.17 11.49
CA THR A 102 1.92 -8.82 12.18
C THR A 102 3.13 -8.76 11.24
N ILE A 103 4.24 -8.26 11.74
CA ILE A 103 5.48 -8.15 10.96
C ILE A 103 6.49 -9.10 11.59
N ARG A 104 7.01 -10.03 10.78
CA ARG A 104 7.91 -11.03 11.31
C ARG A 104 9.01 -11.41 10.33
N ASN A 105 10.04 -12.07 10.85
CA ASN A 105 11.15 -12.62 10.07
C ASN A 105 11.85 -11.55 9.22
N GLY A 106 11.94 -10.34 9.73
CA GLY A 106 12.69 -9.28 9.08
C GLY A 106 14.16 -9.36 9.44
N HIS A 107 15.02 -8.88 8.55
CA HIS A 107 16.45 -8.79 8.79
C HIS A 107 16.95 -7.46 8.24
N ALA A 108 17.69 -6.74 9.05
CA ALA A 108 18.30 -5.48 8.63
C ALA A 108 19.81 -5.64 8.63
N GLU A 109 20.44 -5.18 7.55
CA GLU A 109 21.90 -5.19 7.45
C GLU A 109 22.50 -4.30 8.53
N GLY A 110 23.60 -4.74 9.09
CA GLY A 110 24.33 -3.94 10.06
C GLY A 110 23.78 -3.99 11.48
N GLN A 111 22.87 -4.89 11.73
CA GLN A 111 22.28 -5.05 13.07
C GLN A 111 23.01 -6.07 13.91
#